data_53a43d636e5502b6f67dcbf05ce488d1
#
_entry.id   53a43d636e5502b6f67dcbf05ce488d1
#
_cell.length_a   1.000
_cell.length_b   1.000
_cell.length_c   1.000
_cell.angle_alpha   90.00
_cell.angle_beta   90.00
_cell.angle_gamma   90.00
#
_symmetry.space_group_name_H-M   'P 1'
#
loop_
_entity.id
_entity.type
_entity.pdbx_description
1 polymer ?
#
loop_
_entity_poly.entity_id
_entity_poly.type
_entity_poly.pdbx_seq_one_letter_code
_entity_poly.pdbx_strand_id
1 'polypeptide(L)'
;MKPQTRSPVARVLMGILIFQLGLGGLLVLGDMQELRLPQLGPNAPRLTEPVRPGDQRRTFRPDRDRPIVQPARDPGQLPDRLVLSTTEDGTYRLEGGIRDGDGERLIDLMNAANPTPETLILQSPGGSVSDALALGRHIRAQGINTQMLAGEFCYSACPYILAAGVERNISNDAQVGVHQHYFGENTFLPAAFAVEDIQRGQGEDIPYLDDIGIDPLEMTTALSTPPA
;
A
#
# COMPACT_ATOMS: atom_id res chain seq x y z
N MET A 1 -44.09 -10.53 -55.35
CA MET A 1 -42.74 -10.52 -54.72
C MET A 1 -42.41 -11.94 -54.24
N LYS A 2 -41.39 -12.61 -54.87
CA LYS A 2 -40.94 -13.95 -54.44
C LYS A 2 -40.12 -13.80 -53.14
N PRO A 3 -40.35 -14.62 -52.11
CA PRO A 3 -39.51 -14.61 -50.90
C PRO A 3 -38.08 -15.01 -51.29
N GLN A 4 -37.11 -14.13 -51.00
CA GLN A 4 -35.68 -14.49 -51.15
C GLN A 4 -35.32 -15.56 -50.11
N THR A 5 -35.12 -16.77 -50.57
CA THR A 5 -34.60 -17.85 -49.72
C THR A 5 -33.15 -17.57 -49.39
N ARG A 6 -32.87 -17.30 -48.13
CA ARG A 6 -31.50 -17.11 -47.64
C ARG A 6 -30.62 -18.31 -48.02
N SER A 7 -29.42 -18.03 -48.51
CA SER A 7 -28.48 -19.11 -48.90
C SER A 7 -28.15 -20.04 -47.70
N PRO A 8 -27.86 -21.30 -47.93
CA PRO A 8 -27.52 -22.25 -46.85
C PRO A 8 -26.33 -21.74 -46.00
N VAL A 9 -25.37 -21.05 -46.60
CA VAL A 9 -24.23 -20.42 -45.92
C VAL A 9 -24.70 -19.35 -44.93
N ALA A 10 -25.65 -18.49 -45.34
CA ALA A 10 -26.19 -17.44 -44.48
C ALA A 10 -26.93 -18.03 -43.25
N ARG A 11 -27.55 -19.19 -43.36
CA ARG A 11 -28.21 -19.88 -42.23
C ARG A 11 -27.19 -20.44 -41.26
N VAL A 12 -26.08 -21.01 -41.74
CA VAL A 12 -24.99 -21.55 -40.92
C VAL A 12 -24.30 -20.43 -40.18
N LEU A 13 -23.96 -19.33 -40.88
CA LEU A 13 -23.33 -18.15 -40.23
C LEU A 13 -24.22 -17.50 -39.17
N MET A 14 -25.53 -17.40 -39.43
CA MET A 14 -26.48 -16.89 -38.45
C MET A 14 -26.58 -17.82 -37.22
N GLY A 15 -26.55 -19.15 -37.44
CA GLY A 15 -26.54 -20.12 -36.34
C GLY A 15 -25.29 -20.00 -35.45
N ILE A 16 -24.13 -19.84 -36.08
CA ILE A 16 -22.85 -19.61 -35.34
C ILE A 16 -22.91 -18.31 -34.55
N LEU A 17 -23.40 -17.22 -35.17
CA LEU A 17 -23.55 -15.92 -34.51
C LEU A 17 -24.47 -16.00 -33.28
N ILE A 18 -25.63 -16.65 -33.44
CA ILE A 18 -26.59 -16.83 -32.33
C ILE A 18 -25.95 -17.67 -31.21
N PHE A 19 -25.23 -18.72 -31.54
CA PHE A 19 -24.51 -19.55 -30.56
C PHE A 19 -23.45 -18.75 -29.81
N GLN A 20 -22.63 -17.96 -30.50
CA GLN A 20 -21.61 -17.11 -29.90
C GLN A 20 -22.21 -16.03 -28.99
N LEU A 21 -23.29 -15.39 -29.41
CA LEU A 21 -24.01 -14.41 -28.59
C LEU A 21 -24.64 -15.05 -27.36
N GLY A 22 -25.18 -16.29 -27.50
CA GLY A 22 -25.70 -17.07 -26.38
C GLY A 22 -24.62 -17.44 -25.37
N LEU A 23 -23.47 -17.91 -25.85
CA LEU A 23 -22.31 -18.23 -24.99
C LEU A 23 -21.77 -16.99 -24.28
N GLY A 24 -21.61 -15.89 -25.02
CA GLY A 24 -21.21 -14.60 -24.45
C GLY A 24 -22.18 -14.10 -23.37
N GLY A 25 -23.49 -14.21 -23.63
CA GLY A 25 -24.53 -13.89 -22.64
C GLY A 25 -24.45 -14.76 -21.38
N LEU A 26 -24.21 -16.06 -21.54
CA LEU A 26 -24.03 -16.97 -20.39
C LEU A 26 -22.80 -16.63 -19.56
N LEU A 27 -21.69 -16.27 -20.20
CA LEU A 27 -20.46 -15.86 -19.50
C LEU A 27 -20.70 -14.56 -18.71
N VAL A 28 -21.35 -13.58 -19.32
CA VAL A 28 -21.70 -12.32 -18.65
C VAL A 28 -22.66 -12.57 -17.47
N LEU A 29 -23.67 -13.43 -17.65
CA LEU A 29 -24.61 -13.79 -16.58
C LEU A 29 -23.91 -14.57 -15.44
N GLY A 30 -22.94 -15.42 -15.75
CA GLY A 30 -22.13 -16.12 -14.77
C GLY A 30 -21.27 -15.13 -13.94
N ASP A 31 -20.65 -14.19 -14.61
CA ASP A 31 -19.84 -13.14 -13.97
C ASP A 31 -20.70 -12.16 -13.15
N MET A 32 -21.94 -11.90 -13.58
CA MET A 32 -22.89 -11.04 -12.85
C MET A 32 -23.37 -11.66 -11.52
N GLN A 33 -23.30 -12.99 -11.34
CA GLN A 33 -23.61 -13.62 -10.06
C GLN A 33 -22.53 -13.34 -9.00
N GLU A 34 -21.32 -12.99 -9.41
CA GLU A 34 -20.24 -12.55 -8.53
C GLU A 34 -20.18 -11.02 -8.38
N LEU A 35 -20.88 -10.27 -9.24
CA LEU A 35 -21.05 -8.83 -9.10
C LEU A 35 -21.98 -8.53 -7.92
N ARG A 36 -21.43 -8.54 -6.72
CA ARG A 36 -22.05 -7.89 -5.56
C ARG A 36 -22.09 -6.41 -5.87
N LEU A 37 -23.27 -5.89 -6.21
CA LEU A 37 -23.51 -4.46 -6.28
C LEU A 37 -23.01 -3.83 -4.99
N PRO A 38 -22.20 -2.75 -5.04
CA PRO A 38 -21.78 -2.07 -3.83
C PRO A 38 -23.05 -1.68 -3.05
N GLN A 39 -23.18 -2.19 -1.84
CA GLN A 39 -24.27 -1.79 -0.95
C GLN A 39 -24.00 -0.33 -0.56
N LEU A 40 -24.68 0.58 -1.22
CA LEU A 40 -24.78 2.00 -0.86
C LEU A 40 -25.70 2.13 0.36
N GLY A 41 -25.17 1.76 1.53
CA GLY A 41 -25.93 1.87 2.78
C GLY A 41 -24.99 2.00 3.99
N PRO A 42 -25.40 2.67 5.07
CA PRO A 42 -24.56 2.96 6.24
C PRO A 42 -24.28 1.74 7.14
N ASN A 43 -24.58 0.53 6.70
CA ASN A 43 -24.32 -0.68 7.45
C ASN A 43 -23.06 -1.36 6.94
N ALA A 44 -21.92 -1.08 7.59
CA ALA A 44 -20.75 -1.95 7.48
C ALA A 44 -21.18 -3.40 7.73
N PRO A 45 -20.72 -4.38 6.92
CA PRO A 45 -21.04 -5.78 7.14
C PRO A 45 -20.62 -6.18 8.55
N ARG A 46 -21.58 -6.59 9.37
CA ARG A 46 -21.29 -7.20 10.67
C ARG A 46 -20.68 -8.57 10.38
N LEU A 47 -19.42 -8.74 10.71
CA LEU A 47 -18.75 -10.03 10.67
C LEU A 47 -19.38 -10.92 11.77
N THR A 48 -20.42 -11.67 11.41
CA THR A 48 -21.08 -12.64 12.29
C THR A 48 -20.57 -14.08 12.07
N GLU A 49 -19.72 -14.29 11.05
CA GLU A 49 -19.15 -15.60 10.73
C GLU A 49 -17.63 -15.59 10.84
N PRO A 50 -16.98 -16.73 11.20
CA PRO A 50 -15.53 -16.84 11.21
C PRO A 50 -14.99 -16.57 9.82
N VAL A 51 -14.18 -15.54 9.67
CA VAL A 51 -13.53 -15.18 8.41
C VAL A 51 -12.49 -16.23 8.06
N ARG A 52 -12.44 -16.68 6.82
CA ARG A 52 -11.40 -17.59 6.34
C ARG A 52 -10.04 -16.87 6.38
N PRO A 53 -8.92 -17.58 6.64
CA PRO A 53 -7.59 -17.00 6.51
C PRO A 53 -7.44 -16.32 5.14
N GLY A 54 -7.11 -15.03 5.11
CA GLY A 54 -7.04 -14.21 3.90
C GLY A 54 -8.20 -13.22 3.70
N ASP A 55 -9.35 -13.41 4.34
CA ASP A 55 -10.51 -12.51 4.21
C ASP A 55 -10.58 -11.41 5.29
N GLN A 56 -9.57 -11.32 6.12
CA GLN A 56 -9.56 -10.36 7.24
C GLN A 56 -9.27 -8.95 6.74
N ARG A 57 -10.31 -8.16 6.52
CA ARG A 57 -10.22 -6.72 6.31
C ARG A 57 -10.22 -6.02 7.67
N ARG A 58 -9.06 -5.63 8.13
CA ARG A 58 -8.95 -4.74 9.28
C ARG A 58 -8.66 -3.33 8.77
N THR A 59 -9.62 -2.45 8.85
CA THR A 59 -9.42 -1.04 8.49
C THR A 59 -8.65 -0.35 9.62
N PHE A 60 -7.54 0.31 9.32
CA PHE A 60 -6.84 1.16 10.26
C PHE A 60 -7.80 2.22 10.80
N ARG A 61 -7.96 2.27 12.12
CA ARG A 61 -8.74 3.29 12.81
C ARG A 61 -7.81 4.08 13.70
N PRO A 62 -7.55 5.35 13.39
CA PRO A 62 -6.63 6.17 14.17
C PRO A 62 -6.92 6.19 15.67
N ASP A 63 -8.20 6.06 16.04
CA ASP A 63 -8.64 6.10 17.43
C ASP A 63 -8.42 4.78 18.19
N ARG A 64 -8.35 3.64 17.48
CA ARG A 64 -8.22 2.33 18.10
C ARG A 64 -6.80 1.79 18.02
N ASP A 65 -6.10 2.10 16.95
CA ASP A 65 -4.78 1.55 16.64
C ASP A 65 -3.66 2.53 17.05
N ARG A 66 -3.98 3.50 17.92
CA ARG A 66 -2.98 4.36 18.56
C ARG A 66 -2.11 3.56 19.52
N PRO A 67 -0.81 3.88 19.62
CA PRO A 67 0.06 3.31 20.65
C PRO A 67 -0.57 3.48 22.04
N ILE A 68 -0.51 2.44 22.86
CA ILE A 68 -1.00 2.47 24.25
C ILE A 68 -0.17 3.42 25.10
N VAL A 69 1.07 3.66 24.70
CA VAL A 69 1.99 4.59 25.34
C VAL A 69 1.83 5.97 24.71
N GLN A 70 1.73 6.99 25.57
CA GLN A 70 1.70 8.37 25.07
C GLN A 70 3.01 8.68 24.34
N PRO A 71 2.97 9.26 23.13
CA PRO A 71 4.17 9.70 22.44
C PRO A 71 4.92 10.73 23.28
N ALA A 72 6.24 10.80 23.11
CA ALA A 72 7.10 11.77 23.80
C ALA A 72 6.64 13.23 23.55
N ARG A 73 5.91 13.44 22.45
CA ARG A 73 5.13 14.66 22.20
C ARG A 73 3.75 14.28 21.64
N ASP A 74 2.75 15.13 21.83
CA ASP A 74 1.49 14.99 21.10
C ASP A 74 1.75 15.39 19.62
N PRO A 75 1.64 14.46 18.66
CA PRO A 75 1.87 14.79 17.26
C PRO A 75 0.74 15.65 16.67
N GLY A 76 -0.37 15.80 17.41
CA GLY A 76 -1.57 16.42 16.87
C GLY A 76 -2.15 15.60 15.71
N GLN A 77 -2.68 16.31 14.72
CA GLN A 77 -3.10 15.69 13.46
C GLN A 77 -1.88 15.57 12.53
N LEU A 78 -1.54 14.34 12.14
CA LEU A 78 -0.44 14.11 11.20
C LEU A 78 -0.71 14.81 9.86
N PRO A 79 0.34 15.34 9.20
CA PRO A 79 0.23 15.87 7.85
C PRO A 79 -0.26 14.80 6.86
N ASP A 80 -1.09 15.23 5.88
CA ASP A 80 -1.59 14.35 4.82
C ASP A 80 -0.49 13.82 3.90
N ARG A 81 0.65 14.53 3.82
CA ARG A 81 1.83 14.08 3.09
C ARG A 81 3.08 14.18 3.97
N LEU A 82 4.11 13.42 3.61
CA LEU A 82 5.34 13.34 4.38
C LEU A 82 6.09 14.68 4.38
N VAL A 83 6.39 15.20 5.55
CA VAL A 83 7.06 16.49 5.75
C VAL A 83 8.40 16.28 6.44
N LEU A 84 9.45 16.92 5.92
CA LEU A 84 10.76 17.04 6.57
C LEU A 84 10.75 18.31 7.43
N SER A 85 10.98 18.18 8.71
CA SER A 85 11.09 19.28 9.67
C SER A 85 12.32 19.11 10.55
N THR A 86 12.73 20.17 11.24
CA THR A 86 13.82 20.14 12.21
C THR A 86 13.27 20.24 13.62
N THR A 87 13.73 19.40 14.52
CA THR A 87 13.41 19.45 15.95
C THR A 87 14.21 20.55 16.67
N GLU A 88 13.88 20.83 17.92
CA GLU A 88 14.54 21.88 18.71
C GLU A 88 16.04 21.62 18.92
N ASP A 89 16.43 20.36 18.98
CA ASP A 89 17.82 19.91 19.11
C ASP A 89 18.59 19.83 17.76
N GLY A 90 17.93 20.19 16.66
CA GLY A 90 18.52 20.21 15.33
C GLY A 90 18.43 18.87 14.58
N THR A 91 17.83 17.82 15.16
CA THR A 91 17.61 16.54 14.48
C THR A 91 16.48 16.67 13.44
N TYR A 92 16.59 15.98 12.34
CA TYR A 92 15.54 15.98 11.30
C TYR A 92 14.46 14.94 11.59
N ARG A 93 13.22 15.28 11.21
CA ARG A 93 12.04 14.45 11.39
C ARG A 93 11.28 14.33 10.07
N LEU A 94 10.87 13.11 9.74
CA LEU A 94 9.93 12.80 8.67
C LEU A 94 8.59 12.36 9.28
N GLU A 95 7.54 13.12 9.02
CA GLU A 95 6.25 12.94 9.67
C GLU A 95 5.09 13.10 8.67
N GLY A 96 4.11 12.18 8.68
CA GLY A 96 2.92 12.23 7.84
C GLY A 96 2.77 11.05 6.89
N GLY A 97 1.75 11.10 6.02
CA GLY A 97 1.48 10.09 5.01
C GLY A 97 2.44 10.17 3.81
N ILE A 98 2.87 9.04 3.29
CA ILE A 98 3.73 8.98 2.09
C ILE A 98 2.83 9.09 0.86
N ARG A 99 2.95 10.17 0.09
CA ARG A 99 2.18 10.41 -1.13
C ARG A 99 3.04 10.26 -2.37
N ASP A 100 2.38 10.03 -3.51
CA ASP A 100 3.07 9.97 -4.79
C ASP A 100 3.90 11.24 -5.04
N GLY A 101 5.17 11.06 -5.43
CA GLY A 101 6.15 12.12 -5.65
C GLY A 101 6.84 12.64 -4.37
N ASP A 102 6.56 12.06 -3.19
CA ASP A 102 7.27 12.44 -1.96
C ASP A 102 8.73 11.97 -1.98
N GLY A 103 9.02 10.85 -2.65
CA GLY A 103 10.38 10.32 -2.77
C GLY A 103 11.33 11.34 -3.36
N GLU A 104 11.08 11.80 -4.58
CA GLU A 104 11.92 12.79 -5.27
C GLU A 104 11.98 14.12 -4.49
N ARG A 105 10.82 14.65 -4.10
CA ARG A 105 10.72 15.91 -3.38
C ARG A 105 11.52 15.92 -2.07
N LEU A 106 11.46 14.85 -1.29
CA LEU A 106 12.17 14.79 0.00
C LEU A 106 13.65 14.52 -0.18
N ILE A 107 14.06 13.78 -1.20
CA ILE A 107 15.46 13.62 -1.58
C ILE A 107 16.07 14.99 -1.89
N ASP A 108 15.37 15.82 -2.68
CA ASP A 108 15.83 17.19 -2.98
C ASP A 108 15.93 18.05 -1.73
N LEU A 109 14.96 17.97 -0.84
CA LEU A 109 14.98 18.70 0.43
C LEU A 109 16.12 18.24 1.34
N MET A 110 16.40 16.95 1.44
CA MET A 110 17.51 16.42 2.23
C MET A 110 18.86 16.82 1.64
N ASN A 111 19.00 16.83 0.30
CA ASN A 111 20.20 17.28 -0.38
C ASN A 111 20.46 18.79 -0.19
N ALA A 112 19.41 19.59 -0.06
CA ALA A 112 19.50 21.03 0.17
C ALA A 112 19.62 21.39 1.67
N ALA A 113 19.44 20.42 2.56
CA ALA A 113 19.46 20.65 4.01
C ALA A 113 20.89 21.01 4.49
N ASN A 114 20.96 21.97 5.42
CA ASN A 114 22.21 22.39 6.04
C ASN A 114 22.02 22.59 7.54
N PRO A 115 22.62 21.75 8.40
CA PRO A 115 23.49 20.62 8.05
C PRO A 115 22.74 19.47 7.36
N THR A 116 23.46 18.61 6.65
CA THR A 116 22.90 17.37 6.09
C THR A 116 22.35 16.48 7.20
N PRO A 117 21.20 15.83 7.02
CA PRO A 117 20.65 14.94 8.03
C PRO A 117 21.58 13.77 8.36
N GLU A 118 21.98 13.62 9.62
CA GLU A 118 22.69 12.45 10.13
C GLU A 118 21.76 11.37 10.65
N THR A 119 20.62 11.80 11.20
CA THR A 119 19.58 10.92 11.74
C THR A 119 18.21 11.48 11.38
N LEU A 120 17.31 10.59 11.00
CA LEU A 120 15.91 10.89 10.70
C LEU A 120 15.00 10.23 11.74
N ILE A 121 14.24 11.02 12.45
CA ILE A 121 13.16 10.54 13.31
C ILE A 121 11.93 10.30 12.43
N LEU A 122 11.29 9.14 12.57
CA LEU A 122 10.19 8.71 11.70
C LEU A 122 8.88 8.57 12.46
N GLN A 123 7.81 9.14 11.87
CA GLN A 123 6.44 8.91 12.31
C GLN A 123 5.48 8.95 11.12
N SER A 124 5.01 7.80 10.67
CA SER A 124 4.20 7.73 9.45
C SER A 124 3.21 6.55 9.45
N PRO A 125 1.98 6.76 8.98
CA PRO A 125 1.04 5.67 8.73
C PRO A 125 1.38 4.87 7.46
N GLY A 126 2.41 5.27 6.70
CA GLY A 126 2.76 4.68 5.41
C GLY A 126 2.11 5.40 4.22
N GLY A 127 1.95 4.68 3.12
CA GLY A 127 1.39 5.18 1.86
C GLY A 127 2.08 4.59 0.64
N SER A 128 2.61 5.44 -0.27
CA SER A 128 3.29 5.02 -1.50
C SER A 128 4.54 4.20 -1.19
N VAL A 129 4.54 2.94 -1.65
CA VAL A 129 5.69 2.03 -1.48
C VAL A 129 6.84 2.47 -2.36
N SER A 130 6.59 2.81 -3.63
CA SER A 130 7.64 3.25 -4.56
C SER A 130 8.42 4.46 -4.05
N ASP A 131 7.72 5.44 -3.45
CA ASP A 131 8.35 6.60 -2.84
C ASP A 131 9.15 6.24 -1.58
N ALA A 132 8.63 5.32 -0.77
CA ALA A 132 9.34 4.81 0.41
C ALA A 132 10.64 4.09 0.02
N LEU A 133 10.62 3.26 -1.03
CA LEU A 133 11.81 2.58 -1.54
C LEU A 133 12.82 3.57 -2.10
N ALA A 134 12.37 4.60 -2.84
CA ALA A 134 13.26 5.65 -3.37
C ALA A 134 13.96 6.42 -2.23
N LEU A 135 13.20 6.85 -1.23
CA LEU A 135 13.73 7.50 -0.02
C LEU A 135 14.69 6.58 0.73
N GLY A 136 14.33 5.32 0.91
CA GLY A 136 15.17 4.36 1.60
C GLY A 136 16.52 4.16 0.90
N ARG A 137 16.53 3.99 -0.42
CA ARG A 137 17.79 3.91 -1.19
C ARG A 137 18.67 5.14 -0.99
N HIS A 138 18.06 6.33 -1.00
CA HIS A 138 18.79 7.58 -0.74
C HIS A 138 19.36 7.63 0.69
N ILE A 139 18.54 7.34 1.70
CA ILE A 139 18.96 7.30 3.11
C ILE A 139 20.15 6.35 3.29
N ARG A 140 20.06 5.14 2.71
CA ARG A 140 21.13 4.15 2.79
C ARG A 140 22.41 4.64 2.09
N ALA A 141 22.28 5.21 0.89
CA ALA A 141 23.42 5.72 0.12
C ALA A 141 24.11 6.90 0.80
N GLN A 142 23.38 7.75 1.52
CA GLN A 142 23.92 8.88 2.27
C GLN A 142 24.46 8.50 3.66
N GLY A 143 24.31 7.25 4.08
CA GLY A 143 24.78 6.82 5.40
C GLY A 143 23.96 7.38 6.57
N ILE A 144 22.70 7.75 6.33
CA ILE A 144 21.81 8.36 7.33
C ILE A 144 21.26 7.27 8.27
N ASN A 145 21.17 7.59 9.55
CA ASN A 145 20.55 6.75 10.58
C ASN A 145 19.04 7.00 10.66
N THR A 146 18.28 6.02 11.14
CA THR A 146 16.85 6.16 11.39
C THR A 146 16.52 5.92 12.85
N GLN A 147 15.54 6.65 13.35
CA GLN A 147 15.13 6.60 14.74
C GLN A 147 13.61 6.63 14.89
N MET A 148 13.10 5.94 15.90
CA MET A 148 11.73 6.09 16.40
C MET A 148 11.76 6.34 17.90
N LEU A 149 11.08 7.39 18.33
CA LEU A 149 10.95 7.74 19.74
C LEU A 149 9.78 6.97 20.40
N ALA A 150 9.74 7.00 21.73
CA ALA A 150 8.67 6.36 22.48
C ALA A 150 7.28 6.89 22.07
N GLY A 151 6.33 5.97 21.83
CA GLY A 151 4.96 6.27 21.43
C GLY A 151 4.78 6.65 19.96
N GLU A 152 5.84 6.66 19.17
CA GLU A 152 5.74 6.87 17.72
C GLU A 152 5.42 5.56 16.99
N PHE A 153 4.94 5.69 15.76
CA PHE A 153 4.60 4.56 14.92
C PHE A 153 5.11 4.71 13.49
N CYS A 154 5.39 3.58 12.88
CA CYS A 154 5.84 3.48 11.49
C CYS A 154 5.15 2.27 10.87
N TYR A 155 4.11 2.52 10.05
CA TYR A 155 3.24 1.49 9.51
C TYR A 155 3.30 1.40 7.98
N SER A 156 2.91 0.24 7.43
CA SER A 156 2.72 0.03 5.99
C SER A 156 4.00 0.22 5.18
N ALA A 157 4.11 1.28 4.37
CA ALA A 157 5.32 1.60 3.59
C ALA A 157 6.44 2.26 4.41
N CYS A 158 6.15 2.82 5.61
CA CYS A 158 7.15 3.47 6.44
C CYS A 158 8.29 2.53 6.90
N PRO A 159 8.08 1.26 7.26
CA PRO A 159 9.15 0.32 7.59
C PRO A 159 10.26 0.20 6.55
N TYR A 160 9.99 0.40 5.26
CA TYR A 160 11.04 0.43 4.24
C TYR A 160 12.00 1.60 4.46
N ILE A 161 11.49 2.78 4.83
CA ILE A 161 12.32 3.95 5.16
C ILE A 161 13.10 3.67 6.44
N LEU A 162 12.46 3.13 7.47
CA LEU A 162 13.09 2.80 8.76
C LEU A 162 14.23 1.78 8.58
N ALA A 163 14.00 0.73 7.80
CA ALA A 163 14.96 -0.33 7.54
C ALA A 163 16.22 0.15 6.79
N ALA A 164 16.11 1.24 6.03
CA ALA A 164 17.21 1.80 5.25
C ALA A 164 18.31 2.45 6.10
N GLY A 165 18.01 2.86 7.33
CA GLY A 165 19.00 3.45 8.22
C GLY A 165 20.24 2.58 8.39
N VAL A 166 21.43 3.18 8.41
CA VAL A 166 22.68 2.46 8.72
C VAL A 166 22.60 1.93 10.15
N GLU A 167 22.31 2.81 11.08
CA GLU A 167 21.89 2.46 12.42
C GLU A 167 20.39 2.72 12.56
N ARG A 168 19.70 1.82 13.27
CA ARG A 168 18.26 1.88 13.50
C ARG A 168 18.01 1.88 14.99
N ASN A 169 17.61 3.02 15.54
CA ASN A 169 17.34 3.18 16.95
C ASN A 169 15.83 3.26 17.19
N ILE A 170 15.24 2.16 17.67
CA ILE A 170 13.81 2.04 17.87
C ILE A 170 13.53 1.91 19.34
N SER A 171 12.78 2.86 19.92
CA SER A 171 12.31 2.77 21.30
C SER A 171 11.43 1.53 21.48
N ASN A 172 11.56 0.88 22.64
CA ASN A 172 10.71 -0.27 23.01
C ASN A 172 9.21 0.09 23.05
N ASP A 173 8.89 1.35 23.23
CA ASP A 173 7.53 1.89 23.26
C ASP A 173 7.07 2.44 21.89
N ALA A 174 7.88 2.30 20.85
CA ALA A 174 7.49 2.60 19.48
C ALA A 174 6.80 1.39 18.82
N GLN A 175 6.01 1.64 17.77
CA GLN A 175 5.28 0.60 17.05
C GLN A 175 5.68 0.55 15.58
N VAL A 176 6.10 -0.63 15.12
CA VAL A 176 6.34 -0.91 13.71
C VAL A 176 5.30 -1.91 13.23
N GLY A 177 4.62 -1.59 12.13
CA GLY A 177 3.59 -2.44 11.56
C GLY A 177 3.77 -2.66 10.07
N VAL A 178 3.69 -3.92 9.65
CA VAL A 178 3.78 -4.34 8.25
C VAL A 178 2.51 -5.07 7.84
N HIS A 179 2.14 -4.97 6.58
CA HIS A 179 1.04 -5.72 5.97
C HIS A 179 1.29 -5.91 4.47
N GLN A 180 0.51 -6.79 3.84
CA GLN A 180 0.58 -7.03 2.40
C GLN A 180 0.19 -5.78 1.59
N HIS A 181 0.73 -5.66 0.37
CA HIS A 181 0.35 -4.60 -0.54
C HIS A 181 -1.14 -4.66 -0.87
N TYR A 182 -1.80 -3.52 -0.93
CA TYR A 182 -3.19 -3.41 -1.36
C TYR A 182 -3.45 -2.07 -2.06
N PHE A 183 -4.48 -2.03 -2.87
CA PHE A 183 -5.01 -0.77 -3.39
C PHE A 183 -6.09 -0.23 -2.46
N GLY A 184 -6.10 1.08 -2.26
CA GLY A 184 -7.15 1.75 -1.49
C GLY A 184 -8.54 1.49 -2.08
N GLU A 185 -9.58 1.61 -1.26
CA GLU A 185 -10.98 1.26 -1.58
C GLU A 185 -11.56 1.97 -2.83
N ASN A 186 -10.91 3.01 -3.35
CA ASN A 186 -11.38 3.84 -4.46
C ASN A 186 -10.71 3.56 -5.81
N THR A 187 -9.99 2.45 -5.95
CA THR A 187 -9.29 2.14 -7.19
C THR A 187 -10.22 1.37 -8.14
N PHE A 188 -10.70 2.03 -9.19
CA PHE A 188 -11.51 1.44 -10.26
C PHE A 188 -10.67 0.64 -11.28
N LEU A 189 -9.61 -0.03 -10.84
CA LEU A 189 -8.82 -0.89 -11.72
C LEU A 189 -9.48 -2.28 -11.81
N PRO A 190 -9.58 -2.87 -13.03
CA PRO A 190 -9.93 -4.27 -13.15
C PRO A 190 -8.97 -5.14 -12.33
N ALA A 191 -9.50 -6.14 -11.62
CA ALA A 191 -8.74 -6.96 -10.67
C ALA A 191 -7.43 -7.54 -11.24
N ALA A 192 -7.40 -7.86 -12.54
CA ALA A 192 -6.19 -8.37 -13.20
C ALA A 192 -5.02 -7.37 -13.18
N PHE A 193 -5.28 -6.09 -13.43
CA PHE A 193 -4.25 -5.04 -13.37
C PHE A 193 -3.82 -4.76 -11.94
N ALA A 194 -4.76 -4.79 -11.00
CA ALA A 194 -4.46 -4.64 -9.59
C ALA A 194 -3.51 -5.73 -9.07
N VAL A 195 -3.77 -6.99 -9.45
CA VAL A 195 -2.91 -8.12 -9.09
C VAL A 195 -1.52 -7.99 -9.72
N GLU A 196 -1.42 -7.58 -11.00
CA GLU A 196 -0.14 -7.39 -11.68
C GLU A 196 0.70 -6.30 -10.99
N ASP A 197 0.10 -5.18 -10.63
CA ASP A 197 0.81 -4.08 -9.96
C ASP A 197 1.27 -4.47 -8.54
N ILE A 198 0.44 -5.20 -7.78
CA ILE A 198 0.84 -5.75 -6.48
C ILE A 198 2.04 -6.69 -6.63
N GLN A 199 1.99 -7.63 -7.58
CA GLN A 199 3.09 -8.57 -7.80
C GLN A 199 4.38 -7.86 -8.25
N ARG A 200 4.26 -6.83 -9.08
CA ARG A 200 5.41 -6.02 -9.50
C ARG A 200 6.02 -5.28 -8.29
N GLY A 201 5.18 -4.63 -7.47
CA GLY A 201 5.64 -3.95 -6.26
C GLY A 201 6.37 -4.90 -5.31
N GLN A 202 5.80 -6.08 -5.03
CA GLN A 202 6.46 -7.11 -4.22
C GLN A 202 7.79 -7.59 -4.83
N GLY A 203 7.88 -7.63 -6.18
CA GLY A 203 9.11 -7.93 -6.89
C GLY A 203 10.20 -6.88 -6.73
N GLU A 204 9.83 -5.62 -6.44
CA GLU A 204 10.77 -4.53 -6.17
C GLU A 204 11.23 -4.50 -4.70
N ASP A 205 10.40 -4.97 -3.77
CA ASP A 205 10.74 -5.01 -2.35
C ASP A 205 11.89 -5.96 -2.04
N ILE A 206 11.91 -7.13 -2.69
CA ILE A 206 12.90 -8.18 -2.43
C ILE A 206 14.33 -7.69 -2.69
N PRO A 207 14.67 -7.20 -3.91
CA PRO A 207 16.01 -6.67 -4.17
C PRO A 207 16.31 -5.42 -3.32
N TYR A 208 15.32 -4.60 -3.01
CA TYR A 208 15.50 -3.47 -2.12
C TYR A 208 15.98 -3.89 -0.72
N LEU A 209 15.34 -4.89 -0.11
CA LEU A 209 15.73 -5.38 1.22
C LEU A 209 17.13 -5.97 1.20
N ASP A 210 17.48 -6.73 0.16
CA ASP A 210 18.83 -7.29 -0.02
C ASP A 210 19.87 -6.16 -0.14
N ASP A 211 19.61 -5.15 -0.95
CA ASP A 211 20.50 -3.97 -1.16
C ASP A 211 20.79 -3.21 0.14
N ILE A 212 19.81 -3.11 1.05
CA ILE A 212 19.98 -2.43 2.34
C ILE A 212 20.47 -3.36 3.46
N GLY A 213 20.71 -4.65 3.16
CA GLY A 213 21.23 -5.64 4.10
C GLY A 213 20.19 -6.17 5.09
N ILE A 214 18.92 -6.23 4.69
CA ILE A 214 17.83 -6.89 5.42
C ILE A 214 17.52 -8.23 4.73
N ASP A 215 17.34 -9.29 5.52
CA ASP A 215 16.94 -10.58 4.96
C ASP A 215 15.58 -10.45 4.26
N PRO A 216 15.48 -10.71 2.94
CA PRO A 216 14.21 -10.65 2.21
C PRO A 216 13.11 -11.56 2.78
N LEU A 217 13.45 -12.56 3.59
CA LEU A 217 12.48 -13.42 4.26
C LEU A 217 11.63 -12.66 5.30
N GLU A 218 12.06 -11.48 5.76
CA GLU A 218 11.25 -10.60 6.61
C GLU A 218 9.94 -10.17 5.91
N MET A 219 9.91 -10.15 4.56
CA MET A 219 8.69 -9.94 3.78
C MET A 219 7.59 -10.97 4.07
N THR A 220 7.93 -12.17 4.51
CA THR A 220 6.93 -13.21 4.78
C THR A 220 5.91 -12.79 5.83
N THR A 221 6.33 -12.01 6.81
CA THR A 221 5.44 -11.42 7.82
C THR A 221 4.49 -10.41 7.19
N ALA A 222 4.99 -9.52 6.34
CA ALA A 222 4.17 -8.55 5.62
C ALA A 222 3.16 -9.25 4.69
N LEU A 223 3.61 -10.21 3.88
CA LEU A 223 2.79 -10.95 2.93
C LEU A 223 1.67 -11.77 3.60
N SER A 224 1.86 -12.19 4.85
CA SER A 224 0.88 -12.95 5.62
C SER A 224 -0.04 -12.08 6.48
N THR A 225 0.21 -10.78 6.56
CA THR A 225 -0.57 -9.83 7.38
C THR A 225 -1.52 -9.05 6.49
N PRO A 226 -2.86 -9.19 6.64
CA PRO A 226 -3.83 -8.40 5.89
C PRO A 226 -3.68 -6.90 6.17
N PRO A 227 -4.04 -6.03 5.22
CA PRO A 227 -4.10 -4.60 5.46
C PRO A 227 -5.13 -4.28 6.55
N ALA A 228 -4.84 -3.28 7.38
CA ALA A 228 -5.66 -2.89 8.52
C ALA A 228 -6.87 -2.04 8.10
#